data_c9d8a886873fac908209d88a15dcaf78
#
_entry.id   c9d8a886873fac908209d88a15dcaf78
#
_cell.length_a   1.000
_cell.length_b   1.000
_cell.length_c   1.000
_cell.angle_alpha   90.00
_cell.angle_beta   90.00
_cell.angle_gamma   90.00
#
_symmetry.space_group_name_H-M   'P 1'
#
loop_
_entity.id
_entity.type
_entity.pdbx_description
1 polymer ?
#
loop_
_entity_poly.entity_id
_entity_poly.type
_entity_poly.pdbx_seq_one_letter_code
_entity_poly.pdbx_strand_id
1 'polypeptide(L)'
;MSLHAWVPLAIPRSSLFLCIAFVAAGCNKEPPKPPAPQLDVTTMAVVPRDVPVTAEYVAQTQSSQAVNIQARVSGFLDKRVYTEGAEVKAGQILFQMDQKPFQAQVDAQKAALQRNQASATVAKQNLDRTTPLAAANALSQKDLDDAQGQFEQASAAVEQGKAQLQEAQLNLSYTTIRSPVNGVSSYAAVADGTYLSPQNSQLTTVSVLTPMWINFSVSENEMGRIRGDVRNGLLKFPDGGRFVVEVDLVDGSMFPYTGRITFADPSYNSTTGTFLLRATVENPAGQLRPNQYVRARLIGAVRPNAIVVPQRAVQQSAKGHFVWVINAQNRAELRPITVGDWQGDGWFVTAGLVAGEQIVVDGGLRLTQGATVKTTPYVPPKAPPAPTGDVSAAASAKPSEATARNAAVYFTSGDSSLDAQAIKTVRDTAASMMGIGTSVALTGYADRTGAQRTNVDLAKLRAVAVRNALIGAGIDPRRIVLKPPVDVTGIGSDDKARRVDIGISP
;
A
#
# COMPACT_ATOMS: atom_id res chain seq x y z
N MET A 1 -10.13 -86.68 23.53
CA MET A 1 -11.31 -87.58 23.25
C MET A 1 -11.51 -87.53 21.76
N SER A 2 -11.32 -88.68 21.22
CA SER A 2 -11.77 -89.47 20.10
C SER A 2 -11.64 -88.81 18.72
N LEU A 3 -10.69 -89.29 17.90
CA LEU A 3 -10.66 -90.57 17.17
C LEU A 3 -11.76 -90.71 16.09
N HIS A 4 -11.40 -90.71 14.83
CA HIS A 4 -11.39 -91.85 13.89
C HIS A 4 -11.01 -91.32 12.51
N ALA A 5 -9.94 -91.70 11.85
CA ALA A 5 -9.44 -92.99 11.37
C ALA A 5 -10.18 -93.51 10.17
N TRP A 6 -9.37 -93.86 9.21
CA TRP A 6 -9.36 -94.93 8.23
C TRP A 6 -9.68 -94.54 6.77
N VAL A 7 -8.69 -94.56 5.85
CA VAL A 7 -7.88 -95.65 5.16
C VAL A 7 -8.57 -96.27 3.90
N PRO A 8 -7.82 -96.79 3.01
CA PRO A 8 -7.71 -96.48 1.58
C PRO A 8 -8.18 -97.66 0.68
N LEU A 9 -8.19 -97.50 -0.60
CA LEU A 9 -8.13 -98.66 -1.55
C LEU A 9 -7.53 -98.22 -2.89
N ALA A 10 -6.66 -98.79 -3.26
CA ALA A 10 -5.69 -99.53 -4.01
C ALA A 10 -6.30 -100.13 -5.30
N ILE A 11 -5.64 -99.72 -6.41
CA ILE A 11 -5.11 -100.41 -7.60
C ILE A 11 -6.06 -101.51 -8.28
N PRO A 12 -6.08 -101.75 -9.64
CA PRO A 12 -4.90 -102.13 -10.40
C PRO A 12 -4.82 -101.66 -11.92
N ARG A 13 -3.63 -101.61 -12.35
CA ARG A 13 -2.97 -102.10 -13.58
C ARG A 13 -3.80 -102.64 -14.77
N SER A 14 -3.54 -102.18 -15.92
CA SER A 14 -2.88 -102.93 -17.02
C SER A 14 -3.26 -102.46 -18.40
N SER A 15 -2.26 -102.34 -19.20
CA SER A 15 -2.11 -102.73 -20.62
C SER A 15 -2.75 -101.77 -21.64
N LEU A 16 -2.16 -101.32 -22.67
CA LEU A 16 -1.21 -101.87 -23.58
C LEU A 16 -1.16 -100.97 -24.84
N PHE A 17 0.01 -100.77 -25.34
CA PHE A 17 0.39 -100.58 -26.76
C PHE A 17 -0.04 -99.29 -27.51
N LEU A 18 0.96 -98.60 -27.87
CA LEU A 18 1.72 -98.52 -29.16
C LEU A 18 0.99 -97.73 -30.24
N CYS A 19 1.47 -96.65 -30.60
CA CYS A 19 1.99 -96.31 -31.96
C CYS A 19 2.12 -94.80 -32.20
N ILE A 20 3.28 -94.53 -32.72
CA ILE A 20 3.63 -93.56 -33.76
C ILE A 20 4.00 -92.19 -33.25
N ALA A 21 5.33 -91.99 -33.20
CA ALA A 21 6.06 -90.74 -33.32
C ALA A 21 5.71 -90.00 -34.60
N PHE A 22 5.30 -88.76 -34.49
CA PHE A 22 5.50 -87.79 -35.55
C PHE A 22 6.03 -86.50 -34.93
N VAL A 23 7.30 -86.28 -35.21
CA VAL A 23 8.03 -85.09 -34.94
C VAL A 23 7.40 -83.92 -35.74
N ALA A 24 6.76 -82.98 -35.07
CA ALA A 24 6.56 -81.65 -35.63
C ALA A 24 7.28 -80.64 -34.71
N ALA A 25 8.48 -80.33 -35.12
CA ALA A 25 9.16 -79.12 -34.62
C ALA A 25 8.39 -77.86 -35.05
N GLY A 26 7.37 -77.50 -34.28
CA GLY A 26 6.72 -76.19 -34.33
C GLY A 26 7.58 -75.19 -33.59
N CYS A 27 8.30 -74.34 -34.31
CA CYS A 27 8.87 -73.12 -33.79
C CYS A 27 7.73 -72.28 -33.21
N ASN A 28 7.56 -72.29 -31.95
CA ASN A 28 6.71 -71.35 -31.19
C ASN A 28 7.44 -70.00 -31.16
N LYS A 29 7.40 -69.22 -32.28
CA LYS A 29 7.69 -67.81 -32.21
C LYS A 29 6.53 -67.20 -31.44
N GLU A 30 6.79 -66.90 -30.18
CA GLU A 30 5.93 -65.98 -29.42
C GLU A 30 5.63 -64.76 -30.28
N PRO A 31 4.35 -64.41 -30.54
CA PRO A 31 4.07 -63.20 -31.31
C PRO A 31 4.69 -62.02 -30.59
N PRO A 32 5.33 -61.06 -31.31
CA PRO A 32 5.91 -59.89 -30.66
C PRO A 32 4.84 -59.23 -29.83
N LYS A 33 5.09 -59.13 -28.52
CA LYS A 33 4.24 -58.39 -27.57
C LYS A 33 3.89 -57.07 -28.23
N PRO A 34 2.59 -56.71 -28.37
CA PRO A 34 2.23 -55.45 -28.98
C PRO A 34 2.96 -54.31 -28.20
N PRO A 35 3.51 -53.32 -28.89
CA PRO A 35 4.19 -52.24 -28.21
C PRO A 35 3.25 -51.65 -27.17
N ALA A 36 3.73 -51.56 -25.93
CA ALA A 36 2.94 -50.99 -24.84
C ALA A 36 2.41 -49.61 -25.31
N PRO A 37 1.12 -49.31 -25.04
CA PRO A 37 0.54 -48.04 -25.48
C PRO A 37 1.37 -46.90 -24.93
N GLN A 38 1.91 -46.08 -25.84
CA GLN A 38 2.63 -44.88 -25.45
C GLN A 38 1.63 -43.87 -24.90
N LEU A 39 1.88 -43.36 -23.68
CA LEU A 39 1.04 -42.36 -23.06
C LEU A 39 1.52 -40.97 -23.53
N ASP A 40 0.63 -40.16 -24.09
CA ASP A 40 0.92 -38.78 -24.45
C ASP A 40 1.02 -37.93 -23.17
N VAL A 41 2.15 -37.25 -22.99
CA VAL A 41 2.41 -36.36 -21.85
C VAL A 41 3.01 -35.03 -22.31
N THR A 42 2.68 -33.98 -21.59
CA THR A 42 3.30 -32.66 -21.82
C THR A 42 4.51 -32.50 -20.91
N THR A 43 5.66 -32.14 -21.48
CA THR A 43 6.93 -32.06 -20.75
C THR A 43 7.54 -30.67 -20.81
N MET A 44 8.28 -30.30 -19.78
CA MET A 44 9.06 -29.07 -19.70
C MET A 44 10.50 -29.40 -19.28
N ALA A 45 11.47 -28.74 -19.92
CA ALA A 45 12.86 -28.83 -19.51
C ALA A 45 13.08 -27.99 -18.22
N VAL A 46 13.80 -28.53 -17.27
CA VAL A 46 14.20 -27.84 -16.04
C VAL A 46 15.33 -26.86 -16.38
N VAL A 47 15.00 -25.57 -16.35
CA VAL A 47 15.97 -24.50 -16.62
C VAL A 47 16.09 -23.63 -15.37
N PRO A 48 17.24 -23.67 -14.68
CA PRO A 48 17.52 -22.74 -13.59
C PRO A 48 17.55 -21.30 -14.13
N ARG A 49 16.90 -20.40 -13.40
CA ARG A 49 16.87 -18.97 -13.75
C ARG A 49 16.82 -18.11 -12.49
N ASP A 50 17.26 -16.88 -12.63
CA ASP A 50 17.08 -15.89 -11.57
C ASP A 50 15.61 -15.49 -11.48
N VAL A 51 15.01 -15.65 -10.31
CA VAL A 51 13.59 -15.40 -10.10
C VAL A 51 13.43 -14.27 -9.09
N PRO A 52 12.79 -13.15 -9.48
CA PRO A 52 12.47 -12.09 -8.53
C PRO A 52 11.50 -12.60 -7.47
N VAL A 53 11.75 -12.25 -6.20
CA VAL A 53 10.92 -12.61 -5.05
C VAL A 53 10.29 -11.36 -4.49
N THR A 54 8.99 -11.39 -4.31
CA THR A 54 8.22 -10.32 -3.65
C THR A 54 7.74 -10.82 -2.30
N ALA A 55 8.07 -10.08 -1.25
CA ALA A 55 7.52 -10.33 0.08
C ALA A 55 6.38 -9.34 0.34
N GLU A 56 5.28 -9.82 0.91
CA GLU A 56 4.08 -9.02 1.18
C GLU A 56 3.81 -9.01 2.69
N TYR A 57 3.60 -7.82 3.25
CA TYR A 57 3.34 -7.60 4.67
C TYR A 57 2.11 -6.73 4.87
N VAL A 58 1.32 -7.05 5.89
CA VAL A 58 0.30 -6.13 6.37
C VAL A 58 1.00 -4.94 7.01
N ALA A 59 0.62 -3.76 6.60
CA ALA A 59 1.23 -2.51 7.01
C ALA A 59 0.16 -1.50 7.46
N GLN A 60 0.60 -0.53 8.23
CA GLN A 60 -0.22 0.60 8.63
C GLN A 60 0.46 1.90 8.25
N THR A 61 -0.30 2.81 7.66
CA THR A 61 0.16 4.15 7.33
C THR A 61 0.27 5.00 8.59
N GLN A 62 1.27 5.85 8.64
CA GLN A 62 1.46 6.83 9.70
C GLN A 62 1.89 8.17 9.10
N SER A 63 1.41 9.26 9.66
CA SER A 63 1.93 10.58 9.33
C SER A 63 3.43 10.68 9.64
N SER A 64 4.21 11.27 8.75
CA SER A 64 5.63 11.52 9.02
C SER A 64 5.84 12.52 10.17
N GLN A 65 4.86 13.39 10.40
CA GLN A 65 4.85 14.32 11.51
C GLN A 65 3.41 14.63 11.92
N ALA A 66 3.00 14.14 13.09
CA ALA A 66 1.74 14.49 13.71
C ALA A 66 2.01 15.41 14.91
N VAL A 67 1.48 16.62 14.88
CA VAL A 67 1.71 17.62 15.92
C VAL A 67 0.41 17.86 16.69
N ASN A 68 0.46 17.60 17.98
CA ASN A 68 -0.65 17.95 18.89
C ASN A 68 -0.60 19.44 19.18
N ILE A 69 -1.64 20.15 18.80
CA ILE A 69 -1.81 21.59 19.05
C ILE A 69 -2.39 21.74 20.44
N GLN A 70 -1.66 22.47 21.30
CA GLN A 70 -2.02 22.68 22.70
C GLN A 70 -1.97 24.16 23.04
N ALA A 71 -2.85 24.58 23.97
CA ALA A 71 -2.78 25.89 24.59
C ALA A 71 -1.58 25.94 25.55
N ARG A 72 -0.83 27.05 25.52
CA ARG A 72 0.34 27.27 26.40
C ARG A 72 0.02 28.10 27.61
N VAL A 73 -1.12 28.77 27.60
CA VAL A 73 -1.65 29.60 28.69
C VAL A 73 -3.07 29.17 29.03
N SER A 74 -3.46 29.37 30.27
CA SER A 74 -4.83 29.08 30.72
C SER A 74 -5.75 30.27 30.44
N GLY A 75 -6.99 30.01 30.02
CA GLY A 75 -7.97 31.05 29.70
C GLY A 75 -9.13 30.52 28.89
N PHE A 76 -10.08 31.37 28.57
CA PHE A 76 -11.23 30.96 27.73
C PHE A 76 -10.85 30.88 26.27
N LEU A 77 -11.29 29.81 25.60
CA LEU A 77 -11.23 29.67 24.15
C LEU A 77 -12.35 30.52 23.55
N ASP A 78 -12.01 31.57 22.82
CA ASP A 78 -12.98 32.44 22.16
C ASP A 78 -13.61 31.77 20.96
N LYS A 79 -12.78 31.35 20.03
CA LYS A 79 -13.26 30.68 18.77
C LYS A 79 -12.22 29.85 18.06
N ARG A 80 -12.73 28.87 17.33
CA ARG A 80 -12.01 28.13 16.30
C ARG A 80 -12.06 28.91 14.97
N VAL A 81 -10.93 29.05 14.29
CA VAL A 81 -10.81 29.85 13.05
C VAL A 81 -10.62 28.96 11.80
N TYR A 82 -10.22 27.69 11.96
CA TYR A 82 -10.03 26.74 10.88
C TYR A 82 -11.25 25.84 10.65
N THR A 83 -11.30 25.21 9.46
CA THR A 83 -12.29 24.15 9.16
C THR A 83 -11.67 22.80 9.49
N GLU A 84 -12.38 21.96 10.24
CA GLU A 84 -11.96 20.60 10.61
C GLU A 84 -11.81 19.74 9.36
N GLY A 85 -10.76 18.93 9.31
CA GLY A 85 -10.43 18.08 8.17
C GLY A 85 -9.85 18.82 6.95
N ALA A 86 -9.72 20.15 7.01
CA ALA A 86 -9.12 20.93 5.93
C ALA A 86 -7.59 20.96 6.05
N GLU A 87 -6.95 21.26 4.92
CA GLU A 87 -5.52 21.57 4.88
C GLU A 87 -5.24 22.91 5.56
N VAL A 88 -4.20 22.93 6.37
CA VAL A 88 -3.71 24.10 7.08
C VAL A 88 -2.24 24.33 6.78
N LYS A 89 -1.85 25.61 6.73
CA LYS A 89 -0.46 26.00 6.47
C LYS A 89 0.26 26.33 7.78
N ALA A 90 1.58 26.16 7.79
CA ALA A 90 2.42 26.62 8.88
C ALA A 90 2.21 28.13 9.10
N GLY A 91 2.03 28.55 10.37
CA GLY A 91 1.70 29.91 10.76
C GLY A 91 0.21 30.28 10.69
N GLN A 92 -0.65 29.46 10.06
CA GLN A 92 -2.08 29.70 10.00
C GLN A 92 -2.69 29.66 11.41
N ILE A 93 -3.57 30.61 11.72
CA ILE A 93 -4.29 30.66 12.98
C ILE A 93 -5.33 29.52 13.01
N LEU A 94 -5.29 28.71 14.07
CA LEU A 94 -6.25 27.63 14.30
C LEU A 94 -7.28 28.02 15.34
N PHE A 95 -6.82 28.58 16.47
CA PHE A 95 -7.68 28.95 17.57
C PHE A 95 -7.30 30.33 18.09
N GLN A 96 -8.26 31.01 18.69
CA GLN A 96 -8.09 32.28 19.35
C GLN A 96 -8.70 32.19 20.76
N MET A 97 -7.88 32.53 21.74
CA MET A 97 -8.33 32.67 23.15
C MET A 97 -8.75 34.10 23.41
N ASP A 98 -9.51 34.34 24.52
CA ASP A 98 -9.81 35.69 25.00
C ASP A 98 -8.51 36.42 25.34
N GLN A 99 -8.20 37.45 24.56
CA GLN A 99 -6.99 38.24 24.67
C GLN A 99 -7.09 39.35 25.69
N LYS A 100 -8.30 39.76 26.09
CA LYS A 100 -8.54 40.94 26.93
C LYS A 100 -7.78 40.90 28.26
N PRO A 101 -7.78 39.82 29.05
CA PRO A 101 -7.02 39.75 30.28
C PRO A 101 -5.53 39.87 30.09
N PHE A 102 -4.98 39.26 29.01
CA PHE A 102 -3.58 39.28 28.69
C PHE A 102 -3.14 40.68 28.18
N GLN A 103 -4.00 41.34 27.40
CA GLN A 103 -3.73 42.72 26.94
C GLN A 103 -3.70 43.68 28.16
N ALA A 104 -4.63 43.56 29.06
CA ALA A 104 -4.63 44.39 30.30
C ALA A 104 -3.34 44.16 31.11
N GLN A 105 -2.82 42.92 31.15
CA GLN A 105 -1.56 42.61 31.83
C GLN A 105 -0.36 43.27 31.13
N VAL A 106 -0.32 43.24 29.78
CA VAL A 106 0.72 43.97 28.99
C VAL A 106 0.67 45.46 29.29
N ASP A 107 -0.52 46.05 29.29
CA ASP A 107 -0.68 47.48 29.53
C ASP A 107 -0.24 47.87 30.97
N ALA A 108 -0.54 47.01 31.96
CA ALA A 108 -0.08 47.23 33.34
C ALA A 108 1.44 47.16 33.48
N GLN A 109 2.09 46.14 32.86
CA GLN A 109 3.57 46.04 32.88
C GLN A 109 4.25 47.18 32.10
N LYS A 110 3.65 47.63 30.99
CA LYS A 110 4.12 48.77 30.25
C LYS A 110 4.10 50.05 31.09
N ALA A 111 3.02 50.31 31.84
CA ALA A 111 2.93 51.45 32.75
C ALA A 111 3.94 51.35 33.90
N ALA A 112 4.17 50.16 34.46
CA ALA A 112 5.19 49.92 35.48
C ALA A 112 6.61 50.20 34.95
N LEU A 113 6.92 49.73 33.74
CA LEU A 113 8.19 50.02 33.08
C LEU A 113 8.40 51.54 32.87
N GLN A 114 7.38 52.24 32.38
CA GLN A 114 7.45 53.73 32.22
C GLN A 114 7.75 54.46 33.55
N ARG A 115 7.13 54.02 34.64
CA ARG A 115 7.42 54.55 35.98
C ARG A 115 8.89 54.32 36.38
N ASN A 116 9.40 53.11 36.17
CA ASN A 116 10.79 52.74 36.49
C ASN A 116 11.77 53.53 35.62
N GLN A 117 11.45 53.74 34.33
CA GLN A 117 12.24 54.58 33.43
C GLN A 117 12.31 56.05 33.88
N ALA A 118 11.16 56.60 34.32
CA ALA A 118 11.15 57.97 34.85
C ALA A 118 12.01 58.09 36.13
N SER A 119 11.93 57.09 37.04
CA SER A 119 12.76 57.04 38.26
C SER A 119 14.28 56.98 37.91
N ALA A 120 14.64 56.08 36.95
CA ALA A 120 16.03 56.00 36.52
C ALA A 120 16.53 57.30 35.86
N THR A 121 15.66 58.00 35.12
CA THR A 121 16.00 59.30 34.53
C THR A 121 16.30 60.34 35.61
N VAL A 122 15.47 60.38 36.67
CA VAL A 122 15.71 61.31 37.77
C VAL A 122 17.00 60.97 38.55
N ALA A 123 17.25 59.65 38.80
CA ALA A 123 18.48 59.23 39.46
C ALA A 123 19.73 59.54 38.61
N LYS A 124 19.64 59.33 37.28
CA LYS A 124 20.70 59.68 36.35
C LYS A 124 20.99 61.17 36.36
N GLN A 125 19.97 62.05 36.32
CA GLN A 125 20.13 63.50 36.35
C GLN A 125 20.74 63.95 37.67
N ASN A 126 20.43 63.24 38.83
CA ASN A 126 21.07 63.53 40.10
C ASN A 126 22.57 63.16 40.06
N LEU A 127 22.91 61.95 39.60
CA LEU A 127 24.30 61.50 39.41
C LEU A 127 25.10 62.48 38.52
N ASP A 128 24.52 62.85 37.36
CA ASP A 128 25.15 63.76 36.40
C ASP A 128 25.46 65.16 37.01
N ARG A 129 24.65 65.58 37.98
CA ARG A 129 24.87 66.80 38.73
C ARG A 129 25.88 66.64 39.85
N THR A 130 25.83 65.51 40.60
CA THR A 130 26.72 65.27 41.73
C THR A 130 28.15 65.00 41.34
N THR A 131 28.37 64.31 40.21
CA THR A 131 29.70 63.94 39.71
C THR A 131 30.65 65.14 39.56
N PRO A 132 30.33 66.25 38.87
CA PRO A 132 31.25 67.39 38.71
C PRO A 132 31.43 68.18 40.05
N LEU A 133 30.43 68.19 40.93
CA LEU A 133 30.51 68.82 42.21
C LEU A 133 31.46 68.13 43.19
N ALA A 134 31.41 66.77 43.18
CA ALA A 134 32.34 65.94 43.96
C ALA A 134 33.76 66.08 43.44
N ALA A 135 33.96 66.15 42.10
CA ALA A 135 35.26 66.35 41.47
C ALA A 135 35.85 67.74 41.82
N ALA A 136 34.98 68.71 42.04
CA ALA A 136 35.41 70.12 42.52
C ALA A 136 35.55 70.17 44.04
N ASN A 137 35.43 69.01 44.79
CA ASN A 137 35.43 68.98 46.28
C ASN A 137 34.29 69.82 46.93
N ALA A 138 33.19 70.11 46.19
CA ALA A 138 32.03 70.81 46.72
C ALA A 138 30.99 69.87 47.41
N LEU A 139 31.07 68.51 47.14
CA LEU A 139 30.32 67.50 47.79
C LEU A 139 31.26 66.38 48.27
N SER A 140 30.78 65.53 49.21
CA SER A 140 31.58 64.41 49.74
C SER A 140 31.59 63.21 48.74
N GLN A 141 32.63 62.36 48.81
CA GLN A 141 32.70 61.14 48.06
C GLN A 141 31.46 60.20 48.36
N LYS A 142 31.01 60.26 49.62
CA LYS A 142 29.81 59.52 50.00
C LYS A 142 28.55 59.94 49.22
N ASP A 143 28.38 61.26 48.96
CA ASP A 143 27.24 61.78 48.22
C ASP A 143 27.29 61.30 46.75
N LEU A 144 28.51 61.18 46.17
CA LEU A 144 28.67 60.58 44.84
C LEU A 144 28.34 59.08 44.81
N ASP A 145 28.87 58.31 45.76
CA ASP A 145 28.66 56.88 45.87
C ASP A 145 27.16 56.56 46.08
N ASP A 146 26.48 57.40 46.94
CA ASP A 146 25.01 57.27 47.15
C ASP A 146 24.22 57.60 45.88
N ALA A 147 24.58 58.60 45.10
CA ALA A 147 23.94 58.94 43.81
C ALA A 147 24.16 57.90 42.77
N GLN A 148 25.38 57.29 42.69
CA GLN A 148 25.69 56.18 41.80
C GLN A 148 24.88 54.95 42.16
N GLY A 149 24.84 54.56 43.43
CA GLY A 149 24.06 53.43 43.91
C GLY A 149 22.57 53.56 43.59
N GLN A 150 21.99 54.77 43.78
CA GLN A 150 20.61 55.07 43.40
C GLN A 150 20.35 54.90 41.89
N PHE A 151 21.28 55.36 41.04
CA PHE A 151 21.17 55.21 39.58
C PHE A 151 21.27 53.73 39.18
N GLU A 152 22.21 52.96 39.76
CA GLU A 152 22.38 51.56 39.50
C GLU A 152 21.12 50.78 39.93
N GLN A 153 20.56 51.05 41.13
CA GLN A 153 19.33 50.46 41.60
C GLN A 153 18.13 50.75 40.67
N ALA A 154 17.98 52.03 40.25
CA ALA A 154 16.91 52.44 39.35
C ALA A 154 17.07 51.83 37.96
N SER A 155 18.32 51.71 37.47
CA SER A 155 18.62 51.01 36.19
C SER A 155 18.28 49.51 36.26
N ALA A 156 18.60 48.85 37.37
CA ALA A 156 18.23 47.43 37.56
C ALA A 156 16.70 47.26 37.58
N ALA A 157 15.96 48.21 38.17
CA ALA A 157 14.50 48.17 38.16
C ALA A 157 13.89 48.35 36.75
N VAL A 158 14.56 49.11 35.85
CA VAL A 158 14.17 49.22 34.45
C VAL A 158 14.36 47.89 33.74
N GLU A 159 15.48 47.23 33.92
CA GLU A 159 15.73 45.92 33.30
C GLU A 159 14.73 44.85 33.80
N GLN A 160 14.43 44.82 35.08
CA GLN A 160 13.37 43.99 35.65
C GLN A 160 12.00 44.27 35.00
N GLY A 161 11.63 45.58 34.87
CA GLY A 161 10.39 45.98 34.21
C GLY A 161 10.30 45.55 32.73
N LYS A 162 11.44 45.62 32.00
CA LYS A 162 11.53 45.11 30.61
C LYS A 162 11.26 43.61 30.54
N ALA A 163 11.87 42.84 31.43
CA ALA A 163 11.66 41.39 31.48
C ALA A 163 10.19 41.02 31.79
N GLN A 164 9.56 41.72 32.73
CA GLN A 164 8.14 41.51 33.06
C GLN A 164 7.21 41.91 31.91
N LEU A 165 7.50 42.98 31.18
CA LEU A 165 6.75 43.34 29.98
C LEU A 165 6.88 42.30 28.89
N GLN A 166 8.09 41.80 28.67
CA GLN A 166 8.36 40.77 27.69
C GLN A 166 7.60 39.48 28.02
N GLU A 167 7.57 39.06 29.28
CA GLU A 167 6.76 37.90 29.75
C GLU A 167 5.28 38.10 29.45
N ALA A 168 4.70 39.25 29.78
CA ALA A 168 3.31 39.55 29.51
C ALA A 168 3.00 39.55 28.00
N GLN A 169 3.88 40.10 27.17
CA GLN A 169 3.75 40.08 25.71
C GLN A 169 3.82 38.65 25.16
N LEU A 170 4.70 37.80 25.70
CA LEU A 170 4.83 36.42 25.30
C LEU A 170 3.53 35.66 25.63
N ASN A 171 2.98 35.85 26.84
CA ASN A 171 1.72 35.25 27.24
C ASN A 171 0.54 35.71 26.36
N LEU A 172 0.49 36.96 25.98
CA LEU A 172 -0.47 37.49 25.01
C LEU A 172 -0.29 36.81 23.63
N SER A 173 0.94 36.63 23.17
CA SER A 173 1.19 35.95 21.89
C SER A 173 0.68 34.50 21.86
N TYR A 174 0.69 33.81 22.99
CA TYR A 174 0.22 32.42 23.13
C TYR A 174 -1.30 32.29 23.06
N THR A 175 -2.05 33.39 23.19
CA THR A 175 -3.50 33.40 23.03
C THR A 175 -3.93 33.19 21.57
N THR A 176 -3.04 33.43 20.61
CA THR A 176 -3.26 33.17 19.19
C THR A 176 -2.53 31.88 18.80
N ILE A 177 -3.28 30.78 18.70
CA ILE A 177 -2.72 29.45 18.50
C ILE A 177 -2.63 29.17 17.02
N ARG A 178 -1.40 28.85 16.54
CA ARG A 178 -1.09 28.64 15.12
C ARG A 178 -0.58 27.22 14.86
N SER A 179 -0.75 26.77 13.62
CA SER A 179 -0.14 25.53 13.16
C SER A 179 1.38 25.71 12.99
N PRO A 180 2.21 24.82 13.55
CA PRO A 180 3.65 24.84 13.32
C PRO A 180 4.07 24.17 11.99
N VAL A 181 3.16 23.40 11.36
CA VAL A 181 3.44 22.59 10.16
C VAL A 181 2.35 22.76 9.12
N ASN A 182 2.68 22.43 7.86
CA ASN A 182 1.69 22.22 6.81
C ASN A 182 1.09 20.83 6.94
N GLY A 183 -0.22 20.68 6.90
CA GLY A 183 -0.84 19.37 7.02
C GLY A 183 -2.36 19.44 7.04
N VAL A 184 -3.00 18.35 7.40
CA VAL A 184 -4.46 18.28 7.55
C VAL A 184 -4.81 18.30 9.03
N SER A 185 -5.74 19.19 9.38
CA SER A 185 -6.24 19.34 10.74
C SER A 185 -7.24 18.24 11.10
N SER A 186 -7.23 17.81 12.35
CA SER A 186 -8.26 16.94 12.92
C SER A 186 -9.44 17.76 13.43
N TYR A 187 -10.41 17.07 14.07
CA TYR A 187 -11.50 17.72 14.80
C TYR A 187 -10.97 18.48 16.03
N ALA A 188 -11.72 19.46 16.52
CA ALA A 188 -11.42 20.15 17.76
C ALA A 188 -11.81 19.27 18.97
N ALA A 189 -10.86 19.08 19.88
CA ALA A 189 -11.10 18.29 21.11
C ALA A 189 -11.94 19.05 22.14
N VAL A 190 -12.03 20.39 22.02
CA VAL A 190 -12.76 21.27 22.94
C VAL A 190 -13.64 22.24 22.15
N ALA A 191 -14.78 22.61 22.74
CA ALA A 191 -15.71 23.56 22.14
C ALA A 191 -15.32 25.01 22.43
N ASP A 192 -15.77 25.93 21.57
CA ASP A 192 -15.65 27.36 21.78
C ASP A 192 -16.34 27.75 23.09
N GLY A 193 -15.79 28.71 23.85
CA GLY A 193 -16.22 29.11 25.16
C GLY A 193 -15.68 28.25 26.32
N THR A 194 -14.96 27.16 26.07
CA THR A 194 -14.38 26.31 27.10
C THR A 194 -13.19 27.00 27.78
N TYR A 195 -13.09 26.87 29.09
CA TYR A 195 -11.89 27.31 29.84
C TYR A 195 -10.79 26.27 29.71
N LEU A 196 -9.65 26.66 29.14
CA LEU A 196 -8.47 25.86 28.96
C LEU A 196 -7.57 25.88 30.17
N SER A 197 -7.09 24.71 30.56
CA SER A 197 -6.16 24.49 31.67
C SER A 197 -5.11 23.46 31.27
N PRO A 198 -4.05 23.19 32.01
CA PRO A 198 -3.06 22.16 31.70
C PRO A 198 -3.66 20.76 31.49
N GLN A 199 -4.80 20.45 32.10
CA GLN A 199 -5.48 19.17 32.04
C GLN A 199 -6.23 18.95 30.70
N ASN A 200 -6.72 20.03 30.08
CA ASN A 200 -7.49 20.00 28.83
C ASN A 200 -6.89 20.90 27.73
N SER A 201 -5.57 21.08 27.75
CA SER A 201 -4.87 21.97 26.82
C SER A 201 -4.81 21.49 25.38
N GLN A 202 -5.06 20.20 25.11
CA GLN A 202 -5.04 19.64 23.76
C GLN A 202 -6.26 20.10 22.98
N LEU A 203 -6.03 20.78 21.87
CA LEU A 203 -7.07 21.40 21.05
C LEU A 203 -7.38 20.62 19.78
N THR A 204 -6.35 20.21 19.03
CA THR A 204 -6.47 19.41 17.81
C THR A 204 -5.12 18.78 17.48
N THR A 205 -5.10 17.95 16.43
CA THR A 205 -3.85 17.42 15.85
C THR A 205 -3.75 17.84 14.39
N VAL A 206 -2.56 18.25 13.98
CA VAL A 206 -2.25 18.52 12.58
C VAL A 206 -1.29 17.44 12.09
N SER A 207 -1.70 16.71 11.05
CA SER A 207 -0.94 15.61 10.47
C SER A 207 -0.38 15.97 9.10
N VAL A 208 0.91 15.83 8.92
CA VAL A 208 1.59 15.97 7.63
C VAL A 208 1.27 14.72 6.80
N LEU A 209 0.72 14.90 5.59
CA LEU A 209 0.34 13.79 4.72
C LEU A 209 1.42 13.40 3.70
N THR A 210 2.42 14.26 3.47
CA THR A 210 3.50 14.02 2.53
C THR A 210 4.83 14.43 3.14
N PRO A 211 5.80 13.50 3.24
CA PRO A 211 5.69 12.07 2.95
C PRO A 211 4.89 11.30 4.01
N MET A 212 4.37 10.12 3.64
CA MET A 212 3.75 9.17 4.57
C MET A 212 4.71 8.06 4.96
N TRP A 213 4.58 7.57 6.16
CA TRP A 213 5.27 6.37 6.63
C TRP A 213 4.36 5.15 6.50
N ILE A 214 4.94 4.06 6.05
CA ILE A 214 4.31 2.75 5.96
C ILE A 214 5.06 1.84 6.93
N ASN A 215 4.43 1.53 8.04
CA ASN A 215 4.99 0.69 9.09
C ASN A 215 4.49 -0.74 8.92
N PHE A 216 5.41 -1.69 8.88
CA PHE A 216 5.11 -3.12 8.85
C PHE A 216 6.12 -3.88 9.69
N SER A 217 5.72 -5.06 10.15
CA SER A 217 6.53 -5.86 11.06
C SER A 217 6.89 -7.20 10.44
N VAL A 218 8.13 -7.63 10.67
CA VAL A 218 8.66 -8.92 10.23
C VAL A 218 8.94 -9.77 11.46
N SER A 219 8.52 -11.04 11.46
CA SER A 219 8.76 -11.93 12.58
C SER A 219 10.24 -12.36 12.68
N GLU A 220 10.70 -12.64 13.89
CA GLU A 220 12.07 -13.14 14.13
C GLU A 220 12.33 -14.44 13.38
N ASN A 221 11.36 -15.36 13.37
CA ASN A 221 11.47 -16.64 12.67
C ASN A 221 11.65 -16.45 11.17
N GLU A 222 10.85 -15.56 10.56
CA GLU A 222 10.94 -15.24 9.14
C GLU A 222 12.28 -14.59 8.81
N MET A 223 12.73 -13.65 9.62
CA MET A 223 14.04 -13.02 9.45
C MET A 223 15.18 -14.02 9.60
N GLY A 224 15.06 -14.97 10.53
CA GLY A 224 16.01 -16.06 10.69
C GLY A 224 16.12 -16.92 9.43
N ARG A 225 14.99 -17.28 8.83
CA ARG A 225 14.90 -18.01 7.55
C ARG A 225 15.52 -17.21 6.41
N ILE A 226 15.15 -15.95 6.26
CA ILE A 226 15.69 -15.05 5.23
C ILE A 226 17.20 -14.92 5.34
N ARG A 227 17.74 -14.71 6.55
CA ARG A 227 19.19 -14.66 6.79
C ARG A 227 19.89 -15.98 6.46
N GLY A 228 19.23 -17.10 6.73
CA GLY A 228 19.71 -18.44 6.33
C GLY A 228 19.80 -18.56 4.82
N ASP A 229 18.73 -18.20 4.10
CA ASP A 229 18.67 -18.25 2.63
C ASP A 229 19.75 -17.36 1.99
N VAL A 230 19.93 -16.14 2.51
CA VAL A 230 20.97 -15.21 2.02
C VAL A 230 22.37 -15.79 2.25
N ARG A 231 22.65 -16.33 3.44
CA ARG A 231 23.96 -16.94 3.77
C ARG A 231 24.28 -18.16 2.89
N ASN A 232 23.24 -18.93 2.55
CA ASN A 232 23.38 -20.12 1.70
C ASN A 232 23.35 -19.78 0.20
N GLY A 233 23.25 -18.49 -0.18
CA GLY A 233 23.18 -18.06 -1.58
C GLY A 233 21.85 -18.38 -2.29
N LEU A 234 20.83 -18.80 -1.55
CA LEU A 234 19.50 -19.11 -2.08
C LEU A 234 18.64 -17.86 -2.29
N LEU A 235 19.03 -16.75 -1.66
CA LEU A 235 18.36 -15.44 -1.80
C LEU A 235 19.43 -14.35 -1.88
N LYS A 236 19.29 -13.46 -2.84
CA LYS A 236 20.13 -12.26 -2.99
C LYS A 236 19.29 -11.02 -2.79
N PHE A 237 19.72 -10.15 -1.90
CA PHE A 237 19.11 -8.83 -1.72
C PHE A 237 19.57 -7.86 -2.78
N PRO A 238 18.79 -6.80 -3.05
CA PRO A 238 19.21 -5.73 -3.95
C PRO A 238 20.45 -5.03 -3.40
N ASP A 239 21.26 -4.48 -4.29
CA ASP A 239 22.52 -3.83 -3.93
C ASP A 239 22.30 -2.70 -2.92
N GLY A 240 23.06 -2.76 -1.82
CA GLY A 240 22.92 -1.84 -0.70
C GLY A 240 21.62 -2.00 0.11
N GLY A 241 20.89 -3.10 -0.02
CA GLY A 241 19.64 -3.35 0.72
C GLY A 241 18.49 -2.40 0.32
N ARG A 242 18.55 -1.80 -0.87
CA ARG A 242 17.56 -0.83 -1.36
C ARG A 242 16.35 -1.52 -1.95
N PHE A 243 15.44 -1.97 -1.09
CA PHE A 243 14.16 -2.49 -1.51
C PHE A 243 13.25 -1.37 -2.01
N VAL A 244 12.53 -1.65 -3.09
CA VAL A 244 11.39 -0.84 -3.52
C VAL A 244 10.16 -1.35 -2.77
N VAL A 245 9.37 -0.43 -2.23
CA VAL A 245 8.14 -0.75 -1.50
C VAL A 245 6.96 -0.24 -2.31
N GLU A 246 6.16 -1.15 -2.83
CA GLU A 246 4.85 -0.87 -3.41
C GLU A 246 3.79 -1.00 -2.34
N VAL A 247 2.72 -0.24 -2.47
CA VAL A 247 1.62 -0.21 -1.51
C VAL A 247 0.33 -0.59 -2.21
N ASP A 248 -0.30 -1.68 -1.77
CA ASP A 248 -1.64 -2.05 -2.22
C ASP A 248 -2.67 -1.55 -1.21
N LEU A 249 -3.69 -0.88 -1.70
CA LEU A 249 -4.80 -0.37 -0.91
C LEU A 249 -5.78 -1.51 -0.57
N VAL A 250 -6.69 -1.26 0.38
CA VAL A 250 -7.66 -2.27 0.85
C VAL A 250 -8.61 -2.75 -0.27
N ASP A 251 -8.87 -1.92 -1.26
CA ASP A 251 -9.68 -2.25 -2.44
C ASP A 251 -8.94 -3.08 -3.49
N GLY A 252 -7.66 -3.42 -3.23
CA GLY A 252 -6.80 -4.17 -4.14
C GLY A 252 -6.15 -3.31 -5.24
N SER A 253 -6.39 -2.02 -5.27
CA SER A 253 -5.70 -1.11 -6.19
C SER A 253 -4.28 -0.83 -5.71
N MET A 254 -3.35 -0.69 -6.68
CA MET A 254 -1.98 -0.32 -6.39
C MET A 254 -1.87 1.21 -6.23
N PHE A 255 -1.23 1.65 -5.16
CA PHE A 255 -0.90 3.05 -4.96
C PHE A 255 0.15 3.50 -5.99
N PRO A 256 -0.03 4.66 -6.66
CA PRO A 256 0.79 5.03 -7.83
C PRO A 256 2.24 5.41 -7.49
N TYR A 257 2.57 5.64 -6.22
CA TYR A 257 3.92 6.01 -5.80
C TYR A 257 4.58 4.87 -5.03
N THR A 258 5.83 4.59 -5.37
CA THR A 258 6.65 3.61 -4.66
C THR A 258 7.44 4.27 -3.54
N GLY A 259 7.69 3.51 -2.50
CA GLY A 259 8.52 3.92 -1.38
C GLY A 259 9.83 3.16 -1.29
N ARG A 260 10.58 3.49 -0.25
CA ARG A 260 11.81 2.78 0.13
C ARG A 260 11.87 2.65 1.65
N ILE A 261 12.50 1.58 2.13
CA ILE A 261 12.74 1.39 3.55
C ILE A 261 13.72 2.47 4.03
N THR A 262 13.29 3.25 5.01
CA THR A 262 14.08 4.34 5.59
C THR A 262 14.50 4.07 7.02
N PHE A 263 13.84 3.12 7.69
CA PHE A 263 14.14 2.77 9.07
C PHE A 263 13.84 1.29 9.33
N ALA A 264 14.72 0.66 10.10
CA ALA A 264 14.52 -0.67 10.67
C ALA A 264 14.81 -0.56 12.17
N ASP A 265 13.88 -0.98 13.00
CA ASP A 265 14.06 -0.95 14.45
C ASP A 265 15.16 -1.93 14.83
N PRO A 266 16.18 -1.51 15.60
CA PRO A 266 17.21 -2.43 16.08
C PRO A 266 16.70 -3.43 17.10
N SER A 267 15.53 -3.21 17.69
CA SER A 267 14.95 -3.99 18.78
C SER A 267 13.77 -4.82 18.28
N TYR A 268 13.64 -6.03 18.82
CA TYR A 268 12.43 -6.82 18.66
C TYR A 268 11.40 -6.43 19.72
N ASN A 269 10.14 -6.38 19.32
CA ASN A 269 9.05 -6.27 20.26
C ASN A 269 8.92 -7.60 21.02
N SER A 270 9.15 -7.58 22.31
CA SER A 270 9.16 -8.79 23.17
C SER A 270 7.81 -9.48 23.30
N THR A 271 6.71 -8.76 23.03
CA THR A 271 5.35 -9.32 23.12
C THR A 271 4.97 -10.07 21.84
N THR A 272 5.40 -9.59 20.67
CA THR A 272 5.01 -10.15 19.37
C THR A 272 6.13 -10.92 18.67
N GLY A 273 7.38 -10.83 19.13
CA GLY A 273 8.55 -11.44 18.48
C GLY A 273 8.79 -10.88 17.07
N THR A 274 8.41 -9.61 16.83
CA THR A 274 8.58 -8.96 15.54
C THR A 274 9.43 -7.71 15.67
N PHE A 275 10.06 -7.28 14.59
CA PHE A 275 10.72 -5.98 14.52
C PHE A 275 10.06 -5.11 13.45
N LEU A 276 10.05 -3.81 13.71
CA LEU A 276 9.39 -2.82 12.88
C LEU A 276 10.30 -2.39 11.73
N LEU A 277 9.74 -2.40 10.53
CA LEU A 277 10.29 -1.73 9.35
C LEU A 277 9.39 -0.56 8.98
N ARG A 278 10.02 0.52 8.54
CA ARG A 278 9.33 1.72 8.05
C ARG A 278 9.79 2.04 6.65
N ALA A 279 8.84 2.12 5.74
CA ALA A 279 9.06 2.70 4.43
C ALA A 279 8.50 4.14 4.38
N THR A 280 9.11 4.96 3.56
CA THR A 280 8.65 6.33 3.28
C THR A 280 8.15 6.39 1.85
N VAL A 281 6.95 6.93 1.67
CA VAL A 281 6.23 7.01 0.39
C VAL A 281 5.72 8.43 0.20
N GLU A 282 5.88 9.00 -0.99
CA GLU A 282 5.28 10.29 -1.34
C GLU A 282 3.76 10.16 -1.51
N ASN A 283 3.00 11.16 -1.03
CA ASN A 283 1.54 11.15 -1.05
C ASN A 283 0.96 12.52 -1.45
N PRO A 284 1.31 13.04 -2.63
CA PRO A 284 0.98 14.42 -3.00
C PRO A 284 -0.53 14.65 -3.13
N ALA A 285 -1.30 13.66 -3.51
CA ALA A 285 -2.76 13.73 -3.63
C ALA A 285 -3.48 13.45 -2.29
N GLY A 286 -2.77 13.17 -1.19
CA GLY A 286 -3.37 12.88 0.10
C GLY A 286 -4.29 11.64 0.13
N GLN A 287 -4.10 10.69 -0.78
CA GLN A 287 -4.91 9.47 -0.87
C GLN A 287 -4.68 8.55 0.32
N LEU A 288 -3.44 8.45 0.77
CA LEU A 288 -3.12 7.74 2.01
C LEU A 288 -3.48 8.64 3.20
N ARG A 289 -4.18 8.06 4.16
CA ARG A 289 -4.53 8.73 5.41
C ARG A 289 -3.80 8.04 6.57
N PRO A 290 -3.45 8.74 7.65
CA PRO A 290 -2.87 8.11 8.84
C PRO A 290 -3.77 7.00 9.40
N ASN A 291 -3.13 5.96 9.95
CA ASN A 291 -3.77 4.79 10.56
C ASN A 291 -4.58 3.90 9.59
N GLN A 292 -4.42 4.07 8.29
CA GLN A 292 -5.03 3.20 7.28
C GLN A 292 -4.24 1.89 7.17
N TYR A 293 -4.93 0.75 7.08
CA TYR A 293 -4.29 -0.53 6.76
C TYR A 293 -4.05 -0.64 5.25
N VAL A 294 -2.89 -1.12 4.89
CA VAL A 294 -2.44 -1.34 3.52
C VAL A 294 -1.57 -2.59 3.47
N ARG A 295 -1.23 -3.07 2.29
CA ARG A 295 -0.22 -4.12 2.11
C ARG A 295 1.04 -3.51 1.52
N ALA A 296 2.17 -3.79 2.15
CA ALA A 296 3.47 -3.38 1.66
C ALA A 296 4.12 -4.55 0.92
N ARG A 297 4.41 -4.37 -0.37
CA ARG A 297 5.12 -5.34 -1.20
C ARG A 297 6.56 -4.90 -1.37
N LEU A 298 7.48 -5.73 -0.89
CA LEU A 298 8.92 -5.50 -0.99
C LEU A 298 9.45 -6.17 -2.25
N ILE A 299 10.01 -5.35 -3.15
CA ILE A 299 10.55 -5.78 -4.44
C ILE A 299 12.05 -5.55 -4.46
N GLY A 300 12.77 -6.44 -5.13
CA GLY A 300 14.20 -6.32 -5.37
C GLY A 300 15.03 -7.51 -4.91
N ALA A 301 14.47 -8.42 -4.11
CA ALA A 301 15.13 -9.69 -3.79
C ALA A 301 15.04 -10.65 -4.99
N VAL A 302 16.07 -11.47 -5.19
CA VAL A 302 16.16 -12.45 -6.29
C VAL A 302 16.63 -13.78 -5.74
N ARG A 303 15.99 -14.88 -6.14
CA ARG A 303 16.52 -16.25 -5.96
C ARG A 303 17.36 -16.62 -7.17
N PRO A 304 18.70 -16.64 -7.05
CA PRO A 304 19.56 -16.97 -8.17
C PRO A 304 19.47 -18.46 -8.49
N ASN A 305 19.59 -18.80 -9.78
CA ASN A 305 19.58 -20.18 -10.27
C ASN A 305 18.42 -21.03 -9.74
N ALA A 306 17.28 -20.44 -9.49
CA ALA A 306 16.11 -21.14 -8.95
C ALA A 306 15.45 -22.02 -10.01
N ILE A 307 15.06 -23.23 -9.60
CA ILE A 307 14.23 -24.14 -10.40
C ILE A 307 12.78 -23.89 -9.96
N VAL A 308 11.96 -23.43 -10.92
CA VAL A 308 10.51 -23.26 -10.70
C VAL A 308 9.77 -24.21 -11.61
N VAL A 309 8.89 -25.02 -11.03
CA VAL A 309 8.05 -25.98 -11.76
C VAL A 309 6.58 -25.61 -11.61
N PRO A 310 5.74 -25.74 -12.64
CA PRO A 310 4.31 -25.50 -12.54
C PRO A 310 3.69 -26.40 -11.47
N GLN A 311 2.72 -25.87 -10.70
CA GLN A 311 2.05 -26.61 -9.62
C GLN A 311 1.47 -27.95 -10.11
N ARG A 312 0.92 -28.00 -11.31
CA ARG A 312 0.36 -29.20 -11.94
C ARG A 312 1.37 -30.33 -12.19
N ALA A 313 2.68 -30.00 -12.27
CA ALA A 313 3.74 -30.99 -12.42
C ALA A 313 4.07 -31.70 -11.12
N VAL A 314 3.79 -31.07 -9.97
CA VAL A 314 4.09 -31.59 -8.65
C VAL A 314 2.94 -32.40 -8.12
N GLN A 315 3.21 -33.68 -7.84
CA GLN A 315 2.25 -34.59 -7.23
C GLN A 315 2.60 -34.79 -5.76
N GLN A 316 1.56 -35.01 -4.94
CA GLN A 316 1.72 -35.22 -3.50
C GLN A 316 1.30 -36.62 -3.11
N SER A 317 2.07 -37.25 -2.24
CA SER A 317 1.73 -38.54 -1.64
C SER A 317 1.99 -38.51 -0.13
N ALA A 318 1.67 -39.62 0.55
CA ALA A 318 1.99 -39.76 1.98
C ALA A 318 3.50 -39.66 2.31
N LYS A 319 4.36 -39.82 1.30
CA LYS A 319 5.84 -39.75 1.43
C LYS A 319 6.43 -38.38 1.04
N GLY A 320 5.60 -37.38 0.70
CA GLY A 320 6.00 -36.05 0.28
C GLY A 320 5.67 -35.73 -1.15
N HIS A 321 6.40 -34.76 -1.71
CA HIS A 321 6.19 -34.28 -3.08
C HIS A 321 7.09 -35.02 -4.06
N PHE A 322 6.57 -35.27 -5.27
CA PHE A 322 7.33 -35.90 -6.34
C PHE A 322 6.92 -35.36 -7.71
N VAL A 323 7.79 -35.57 -8.67
CA VAL A 323 7.55 -35.27 -10.09
C VAL A 323 7.91 -36.49 -10.95
N TRP A 324 7.33 -36.56 -12.13
CA TRP A 324 7.77 -37.50 -13.14
C TRP A 324 8.88 -36.88 -13.99
N VAL A 325 10.05 -37.53 -14.03
CA VAL A 325 11.18 -37.18 -14.89
C VAL A 325 11.23 -38.15 -16.03
N ILE A 326 11.48 -37.67 -17.23
CA ILE A 326 11.63 -38.51 -18.43
C ILE A 326 13.13 -38.72 -18.69
N ASN A 327 13.55 -39.99 -18.72
CA ASN A 327 14.92 -40.35 -18.99
C ASN A 327 15.22 -40.36 -20.51
N ALA A 328 16.49 -40.59 -20.85
CA ALA A 328 16.96 -40.61 -22.26
C ALA A 328 16.30 -41.71 -23.13
N GLN A 329 15.66 -42.72 -22.54
CA GLN A 329 14.93 -43.78 -23.20
C GLN A 329 13.42 -43.50 -23.29
N ASN A 330 12.98 -42.27 -23.08
CA ASN A 330 11.57 -41.84 -23.04
C ASN A 330 10.73 -42.64 -22.04
N ARG A 331 11.28 -43.00 -20.89
CA ARG A 331 10.58 -43.68 -19.79
C ARG A 331 10.39 -42.72 -18.61
N ALA A 332 9.21 -42.83 -17.99
CA ALA A 332 8.85 -42.04 -16.84
C ALA A 332 9.45 -42.63 -15.54
N GLU A 333 10.18 -41.79 -14.81
CA GLU A 333 10.76 -42.11 -13.50
C GLU A 333 10.17 -41.22 -12.43
N LEU A 334 9.68 -41.84 -11.35
CA LEU A 334 9.17 -41.10 -10.20
C LEU A 334 10.34 -40.55 -9.36
N ARG A 335 10.45 -39.23 -9.26
CA ARG A 335 11.50 -38.55 -8.52
C ARG A 335 10.96 -37.77 -7.33
N PRO A 336 11.37 -38.11 -6.09
CA PRO A 336 11.05 -37.30 -4.93
C PRO A 336 11.74 -35.95 -5.02
N ILE A 337 11.03 -34.89 -4.65
CA ILE A 337 11.54 -33.51 -4.64
C ILE A 337 11.25 -32.83 -3.33
N THR A 338 12.06 -31.86 -2.98
CA THR A 338 11.79 -30.93 -1.89
C THR A 338 11.33 -29.61 -2.49
N VAL A 339 10.12 -29.20 -2.13
CA VAL A 339 9.54 -27.92 -2.56
C VAL A 339 9.67 -26.88 -1.47
N GLY A 340 9.86 -25.63 -1.88
CA GLY A 340 9.88 -24.44 -1.02
C GLY A 340 8.61 -23.60 -1.18
N ASP A 341 8.78 -22.29 -1.19
CA ASP A 341 7.69 -21.31 -1.31
C ASP A 341 7.04 -21.34 -2.70
N TRP A 342 5.86 -20.76 -2.80
CA TRP A 342 5.13 -20.58 -4.06
C TRP A 342 5.53 -19.28 -4.73
N GLN A 343 5.51 -19.29 -6.08
CA GLN A 343 5.63 -18.06 -6.87
C GLN A 343 4.63 -18.11 -8.02
N GLY A 344 3.60 -17.31 -7.95
CA GLY A 344 2.52 -17.34 -8.93
C GLY A 344 1.90 -18.73 -8.99
N ASP A 345 1.98 -19.39 -10.17
CA ASP A 345 1.47 -20.74 -10.43
C ASP A 345 2.57 -21.83 -10.33
N GLY A 346 3.73 -21.50 -9.81
CA GLY A 346 4.88 -22.38 -9.69
C GLY A 346 5.36 -22.65 -8.28
N TRP A 347 6.03 -23.80 -8.09
CA TRP A 347 6.75 -24.17 -6.89
C TRP A 347 8.24 -23.97 -7.08
N PHE A 348 8.93 -23.37 -6.11
CA PHE A 348 10.37 -23.47 -6.03
C PHE A 348 10.77 -24.88 -5.64
N VAL A 349 11.67 -25.52 -6.41
CA VAL A 349 12.25 -26.82 -6.06
C VAL A 349 13.63 -26.58 -5.50
N THR A 350 13.83 -26.98 -4.23
CA THR A 350 15.10 -26.79 -3.53
C THR A 350 16.03 -27.99 -3.63
N ALA A 351 15.48 -29.19 -3.89
CA ALA A 351 16.27 -30.42 -4.08
C ALA A 351 15.49 -31.44 -4.92
N GLY A 352 16.22 -32.34 -5.60
CA GLY A 352 15.66 -33.48 -6.32
C GLY A 352 15.60 -33.33 -7.82
N LEU A 353 15.85 -32.15 -8.40
CA LEU A 353 15.94 -31.90 -9.83
C LEU A 353 17.30 -31.34 -10.26
N VAL A 354 17.73 -31.69 -11.45
CA VAL A 354 18.96 -31.20 -12.07
C VAL A 354 18.63 -30.41 -13.35
N ALA A 355 19.42 -29.41 -13.65
CA ALA A 355 19.29 -28.63 -14.87
C ALA A 355 19.34 -29.52 -16.12
N GLY A 356 18.43 -29.28 -17.06
CA GLY A 356 18.33 -30.05 -18.32
C GLY A 356 17.43 -31.28 -18.27
N GLU A 357 17.00 -31.71 -17.08
CA GLU A 357 16.02 -32.81 -16.99
C GLU A 357 14.66 -32.43 -17.58
N GLN A 358 13.97 -33.42 -18.16
CA GLN A 358 12.62 -33.24 -18.69
C GLN A 358 11.60 -33.71 -17.65
N ILE A 359 10.73 -32.82 -17.18
CA ILE A 359 9.66 -33.15 -16.23
C ILE A 359 8.29 -33.17 -16.93
N VAL A 360 7.41 -34.02 -16.46
CA VAL A 360 6.02 -34.09 -16.94
C VAL A 360 5.20 -33.01 -16.24
N VAL A 361 4.56 -32.15 -17.01
CA VAL A 361 3.65 -31.09 -16.52
C VAL A 361 2.21 -31.57 -16.52
N ASP A 362 1.75 -32.20 -17.60
CA ASP A 362 0.39 -32.76 -17.74
C ASP A 362 0.45 -34.21 -18.17
N GLY A 363 -0.58 -35.01 -17.75
CA GLY A 363 -0.67 -36.45 -18.04
C GLY A 363 -0.05 -37.36 -16.99
N GLY A 364 0.57 -36.80 -15.94
CA GLY A 364 1.30 -37.54 -14.91
C GLY A 364 0.46 -38.51 -14.08
N LEU A 365 -0.86 -38.30 -13.93
CA LEU A 365 -1.74 -39.17 -13.14
C LEU A 365 -1.94 -40.59 -13.72
N ARG A 366 -1.65 -40.77 -15.02
CA ARG A 366 -1.77 -42.08 -15.71
C ARG A 366 -0.44 -42.81 -15.77
N LEU A 367 0.64 -42.20 -15.31
CA LEU A 367 1.98 -42.76 -15.43
C LEU A 367 2.24 -43.78 -14.33
N THR A 368 2.96 -44.83 -14.70
CA THR A 368 3.58 -45.78 -13.80
C THR A 368 5.09 -45.81 -13.99
N GLN A 369 5.82 -46.26 -12.99
CA GLN A 369 7.27 -46.32 -13.04
C GLN A 369 7.73 -47.13 -14.27
N GLY A 370 8.59 -46.52 -15.10
CA GLY A 370 9.12 -47.12 -16.32
C GLY A 370 8.19 -47.11 -17.54
N ALA A 371 7.01 -46.47 -17.47
CA ALA A 371 6.10 -46.32 -18.60
C ALA A 371 6.76 -45.57 -19.76
N THR A 372 6.59 -46.08 -20.99
CA THR A 372 7.05 -45.41 -22.20
C THR A 372 6.10 -44.27 -22.57
N VAL A 373 6.62 -43.08 -22.80
CA VAL A 373 5.82 -41.88 -23.06
C VAL A 373 6.16 -41.25 -24.40
N LYS A 374 5.18 -40.57 -24.97
CA LYS A 374 5.35 -39.64 -26.10
C LYS A 374 5.26 -38.22 -25.54
N THR A 375 6.33 -37.47 -25.70
CA THR A 375 6.47 -36.14 -25.12
C THR A 375 6.02 -35.06 -26.08
N THR A 376 5.24 -34.09 -25.60
CA THR A 376 4.90 -32.82 -26.24
C THR A 376 5.43 -31.66 -25.41
N PRO A 377 6.05 -30.62 -26.02
CA PRO A 377 6.54 -29.48 -25.26
C PRO A 377 5.41 -28.74 -24.54
N TYR A 378 5.62 -28.38 -23.27
CA TYR A 378 4.74 -27.50 -22.53
C TYR A 378 4.92 -26.06 -22.99
N VAL A 379 3.83 -25.43 -23.43
CA VAL A 379 3.77 -24.00 -23.72
C VAL A 379 3.13 -23.33 -22.49
N PRO A 380 3.89 -22.56 -21.70
CA PRO A 380 3.31 -21.83 -20.56
C PRO A 380 2.22 -20.89 -21.06
N PRO A 381 1.09 -20.75 -20.35
CA PRO A 381 0.13 -19.70 -20.63
C PRO A 381 0.87 -18.35 -20.61
N LYS A 382 0.68 -17.56 -21.66
CA LYS A 382 1.29 -16.22 -21.75
C LYS A 382 0.87 -15.43 -20.51
N ALA A 383 1.82 -15.12 -19.63
CA ALA A 383 1.56 -14.28 -18.48
C ALA A 383 0.93 -12.96 -18.96
N PRO A 384 -0.12 -12.46 -18.30
CA PRO A 384 -0.58 -11.11 -18.57
C PRO A 384 0.63 -10.18 -18.43
N PRO A 385 0.79 -9.21 -19.32
CA PRO A 385 1.94 -8.32 -19.27
C PRO A 385 1.99 -7.68 -17.88
N ALA A 386 3.11 -7.83 -17.20
CA ALA A 386 3.38 -7.10 -15.98
C ALA A 386 3.23 -5.60 -16.32
N PRO A 387 2.64 -4.79 -15.45
CA PRO A 387 2.64 -3.36 -15.65
C PRO A 387 4.10 -2.88 -15.59
N THR A 388 4.71 -2.72 -16.74
CA THR A 388 6.02 -2.08 -16.89
C THR A 388 5.81 -0.59 -16.60
N GLY A 389 6.12 -0.21 -15.37
CA GLY A 389 6.26 1.18 -15.00
C GLY A 389 7.53 1.78 -15.59
N ASP A 390 7.54 2.07 -16.87
CA ASP A 390 8.52 2.98 -17.46
C ASP A 390 8.07 4.42 -17.19
N VAL A 391 8.53 4.97 -16.08
CA VAL A 391 8.45 6.39 -15.78
C VAL A 391 9.73 7.06 -16.28
N SER A 392 9.90 7.15 -17.59
CA SER A 392 10.76 8.15 -18.20
C SER A 392 10.40 8.30 -19.68
N ALA A 393 10.00 9.50 -20.04
CA ALA A 393 9.66 9.98 -21.38
C ALA A 393 8.19 9.85 -21.82
N ALA A 394 7.32 10.67 -21.21
CA ALA A 394 6.05 11.06 -21.84
C ALA A 394 5.87 12.59 -21.79
N ALA A 395 6.77 13.28 -22.45
CA ALA A 395 6.48 14.58 -23.03
C ALA A 395 6.55 14.38 -24.54
N SER A 396 5.40 14.55 -25.22
CA SER A 396 5.24 14.59 -26.67
C SER A 396 5.02 13.24 -27.38
N ALA A 397 3.79 12.69 -27.28
CA ALA A 397 3.22 11.92 -28.36
C ALA A 397 1.71 12.16 -28.42
N LYS A 398 1.24 12.64 -29.56
CA LYS A 398 -0.18 12.71 -29.93
C LYS A 398 -0.80 11.31 -29.87
N PRO A 399 -2.07 11.17 -29.45
CA PRO A 399 -2.75 9.88 -29.44
C PRO A 399 -2.97 9.38 -30.86
N SER A 400 -2.45 8.21 -31.17
CA SER A 400 -2.84 7.42 -32.32
C SER A 400 -4.17 6.74 -32.02
N GLU A 401 -5.15 6.95 -32.90
CA GLU A 401 -6.50 6.37 -32.86
C GLU A 401 -6.44 4.83 -32.99
N ALA A 402 -6.62 4.14 -31.87
CA ALA A 402 -7.11 2.76 -31.90
C ALA A 402 -8.63 2.82 -31.76
N THR A 403 -9.36 2.32 -32.75
CA THR A 403 -10.81 2.37 -32.91
C THR A 403 -11.52 1.62 -31.77
N ALA A 404 -11.67 2.24 -30.59
CA ALA A 404 -12.59 1.80 -29.56
C ALA A 404 -14.01 2.19 -30.01
N ARG A 405 -14.91 1.22 -30.10
CA ARG A 405 -16.35 1.49 -30.33
C ARG A 405 -16.90 2.16 -29.08
N ASN A 406 -16.87 3.49 -29.04
CA ASN A 406 -17.49 4.27 -27.96
C ASN A 406 -18.95 4.54 -28.34
N ALA A 407 -19.88 4.12 -27.47
CA ALA A 407 -21.27 4.50 -27.54
C ALA A 407 -21.51 5.63 -26.53
N ALA A 408 -22.37 6.61 -26.89
CA ALA A 408 -22.77 7.68 -25.99
C ALA A 408 -24.27 7.64 -25.77
N VAL A 409 -24.70 7.80 -24.52
CA VAL A 409 -26.11 7.90 -24.12
C VAL A 409 -26.37 9.32 -23.68
N TYR A 410 -27.35 9.98 -24.28
CA TYR A 410 -27.70 11.38 -24.03
C TYR A 410 -28.87 11.51 -23.08
N PHE A 411 -28.98 12.66 -22.38
CA PHE A 411 -29.97 12.93 -21.36
C PHE A 411 -30.59 14.30 -21.54
N THR A 412 -31.85 14.44 -21.10
CA THR A 412 -32.54 15.73 -21.03
C THR A 412 -31.97 16.60 -19.89
N SER A 413 -32.23 17.92 -19.96
CA SER A 413 -31.73 18.86 -18.98
C SER A 413 -32.30 18.58 -17.58
N GLY A 414 -31.42 18.51 -16.58
CA GLY A 414 -31.82 18.25 -15.18
C GLY A 414 -32.29 16.83 -14.88
N ASP A 415 -32.33 15.93 -15.87
CA ASP A 415 -32.82 14.55 -15.70
C ASP A 415 -31.72 13.52 -15.76
N SER A 416 -31.89 12.40 -15.06
CA SER A 416 -31.06 11.21 -15.08
C SER A 416 -31.82 9.95 -15.52
N SER A 417 -33.08 10.06 -15.92
CA SER A 417 -33.86 8.96 -16.46
C SER A 417 -33.46 8.63 -17.90
N LEU A 418 -33.56 7.36 -18.29
CA LEU A 418 -33.24 6.88 -19.63
C LEU A 418 -34.52 6.94 -20.48
N ASP A 419 -34.50 7.68 -21.57
CA ASP A 419 -35.56 7.67 -22.56
C ASP A 419 -35.52 6.41 -23.45
N ALA A 420 -36.49 6.24 -24.33
CA ALA A 420 -36.59 5.06 -25.20
C ALA A 420 -35.39 4.90 -26.14
N GLN A 421 -34.77 6.00 -26.57
CA GLN A 421 -33.57 5.97 -27.42
C GLN A 421 -32.33 5.60 -26.63
N ALA A 422 -32.18 6.10 -25.40
CA ALA A 422 -31.12 5.76 -24.48
C ALA A 422 -31.16 4.25 -24.12
N ILE A 423 -32.36 3.72 -23.82
CA ILE A 423 -32.56 2.29 -23.53
C ILE A 423 -32.20 1.44 -24.74
N LYS A 424 -32.55 1.86 -25.96
CA LYS A 424 -32.16 1.15 -27.18
C LYS A 424 -30.62 1.13 -27.32
N THR A 425 -29.96 2.27 -27.17
CA THR A 425 -28.48 2.37 -27.26
C THR A 425 -27.80 1.47 -26.25
N VAL A 426 -28.29 1.40 -25.01
CA VAL A 426 -27.77 0.53 -23.96
C VAL A 426 -27.96 -0.95 -24.33
N ARG A 427 -29.12 -1.36 -24.85
CA ARG A 427 -29.36 -2.75 -25.29
C ARG A 427 -28.49 -3.14 -26.47
N ASP A 428 -28.35 -2.28 -27.47
CA ASP A 428 -27.51 -2.55 -28.63
C ASP A 428 -26.00 -2.70 -28.20
N THR A 429 -25.58 -1.87 -27.26
CA THR A 429 -24.25 -1.95 -26.68
C THR A 429 -24.08 -3.26 -25.88
N ALA A 430 -25.04 -3.63 -25.04
CA ALA A 430 -25.03 -4.86 -24.28
C ALA A 430 -24.98 -6.10 -25.19
N ALA A 431 -25.79 -6.10 -26.26
CA ALA A 431 -25.80 -7.19 -27.25
C ALA A 431 -24.44 -7.36 -27.96
N SER A 432 -23.76 -6.25 -28.28
CA SER A 432 -22.42 -6.29 -28.88
C SER A 432 -21.32 -6.82 -27.97
N MET A 433 -21.60 -6.89 -26.65
CA MET A 433 -20.67 -7.34 -25.61
C MET A 433 -20.96 -8.76 -25.11
N MET A 434 -22.06 -9.37 -25.48
CA MET A 434 -22.39 -10.74 -25.13
C MET A 434 -21.43 -11.70 -25.86
N GLY A 435 -20.67 -12.49 -25.10
CA GLY A 435 -19.69 -13.45 -25.61
C GLY A 435 -18.24 -12.96 -25.71
N ILE A 436 -17.97 -11.70 -25.46
CA ILE A 436 -16.61 -11.15 -25.45
C ILE A 436 -16.25 -10.77 -24.00
N GLY A 437 -15.11 -11.24 -23.50
CA GLY A 437 -14.65 -11.02 -22.11
C GLY A 437 -14.19 -9.58 -21.78
N THR A 438 -14.82 -8.55 -22.41
CA THR A 438 -14.45 -7.13 -22.32
C THR A 438 -15.06 -6.44 -21.11
N SER A 439 -14.36 -5.45 -20.52
CA SER A 439 -14.88 -4.56 -19.47
C SER A 439 -15.44 -3.27 -20.06
N VAL A 440 -16.36 -2.64 -19.32
CA VAL A 440 -17.05 -1.41 -19.71
C VAL A 440 -16.70 -0.30 -18.74
N ALA A 441 -16.21 0.81 -19.25
CA ALA A 441 -16.01 2.04 -18.49
C ALA A 441 -17.14 3.03 -18.80
N LEU A 442 -17.82 3.52 -17.77
CA LEU A 442 -18.88 4.53 -17.89
C LEU A 442 -18.39 5.86 -17.32
N THR A 443 -18.45 6.90 -18.13
CA THR A 443 -18.07 8.26 -17.72
C THR A 443 -19.25 9.21 -17.96
N GLY A 444 -19.79 9.77 -16.87
CA GLY A 444 -20.94 10.69 -16.94
C GLY A 444 -20.51 12.16 -17.04
N TYR A 445 -21.26 12.94 -17.83
CA TYR A 445 -21.05 14.37 -18.03
C TYR A 445 -22.32 15.15 -17.81
N ALA A 446 -22.20 16.44 -17.46
CA ALA A 446 -23.25 17.41 -17.33
C ALA A 446 -23.00 18.61 -18.26
N ASP A 447 -24.02 19.45 -18.45
CA ASP A 447 -23.89 20.73 -19.16
C ASP A 447 -23.21 21.79 -18.26
N ARG A 448 -23.01 22.99 -18.82
CA ARG A 448 -22.39 24.12 -18.12
C ARG A 448 -23.39 24.93 -17.27
N THR A 449 -24.66 24.56 -17.28
CA THR A 449 -25.71 25.26 -16.55
C THR A 449 -25.83 24.73 -15.12
N GLY A 450 -25.94 25.63 -14.13
CA GLY A 450 -26.12 25.28 -12.73
C GLY A 450 -24.86 25.27 -11.88
N ALA A 451 -25.00 24.93 -10.61
CA ALA A 451 -23.87 24.86 -9.66
C ALA A 451 -23.01 23.62 -9.93
N GLN A 452 -21.69 23.78 -9.88
CA GLN A 452 -20.73 22.70 -10.15
C GLN A 452 -20.99 21.44 -9.29
N ARG A 453 -21.39 21.61 -8.04
CA ARG A 453 -21.69 20.48 -7.12
C ARG A 453 -22.91 19.67 -7.59
N THR A 454 -23.97 20.36 -8.04
CA THR A 454 -25.17 19.73 -8.61
C THR A 454 -24.85 18.99 -9.91
N ASN A 455 -23.98 19.53 -10.76
CA ASN A 455 -23.56 18.91 -12.01
C ASN A 455 -22.71 17.63 -11.76
N VAL A 456 -21.88 17.60 -10.75
CA VAL A 456 -21.14 16.38 -10.33
C VAL A 456 -22.11 15.27 -9.91
N ASP A 457 -23.11 15.60 -9.09
CA ASP A 457 -24.09 14.62 -8.62
C ASP A 457 -24.98 14.12 -9.75
N LEU A 458 -25.39 15.00 -10.66
CA LEU A 458 -26.18 14.64 -11.82
C LEU A 458 -25.42 13.74 -12.81
N ALA A 459 -24.14 14.03 -13.05
CA ALA A 459 -23.27 13.18 -13.86
C ALA A 459 -23.10 11.77 -13.27
N LYS A 460 -22.97 11.67 -11.94
CA LYS A 460 -22.94 10.37 -11.23
C LYS A 460 -24.26 9.61 -11.37
N LEU A 461 -25.40 10.27 -11.14
CA LEU A 461 -26.72 9.65 -11.24
C LEU A 461 -26.99 9.11 -12.65
N ARG A 462 -26.57 9.83 -13.69
CA ARG A 462 -26.64 9.39 -15.09
C ARG A 462 -25.81 8.16 -15.36
N ALA A 463 -24.55 8.15 -14.87
CA ALA A 463 -23.68 6.99 -15.02
C ALA A 463 -24.22 5.75 -14.29
N VAL A 464 -24.83 5.94 -13.10
CA VAL A 464 -25.50 4.86 -12.35
C VAL A 464 -26.74 4.36 -13.08
N ALA A 465 -27.54 5.22 -13.71
CA ALA A 465 -28.70 4.83 -14.48
C ALA A 465 -28.32 3.95 -15.69
N VAL A 466 -27.26 4.32 -16.43
CA VAL A 466 -26.73 3.51 -17.54
C VAL A 466 -26.16 2.18 -17.04
N ARG A 467 -25.44 2.17 -15.92
CA ARG A 467 -24.94 0.94 -15.29
C ARG A 467 -26.08 -0.03 -14.97
N ASN A 468 -27.14 0.46 -14.32
CA ASN A 468 -28.28 -0.37 -13.93
C ASN A 468 -29.02 -0.94 -15.16
N ALA A 469 -29.10 -0.16 -16.22
CA ALA A 469 -29.71 -0.60 -17.49
C ALA A 469 -28.84 -1.67 -18.19
N LEU A 470 -27.51 -1.56 -18.17
CA LEU A 470 -26.59 -2.58 -18.69
C LEU A 470 -26.67 -3.89 -17.89
N ILE A 471 -26.78 -3.81 -16.56
CA ILE A 471 -27.01 -4.98 -15.69
C ILE A 471 -28.35 -5.63 -16.02
N GLY A 472 -29.42 -4.84 -16.19
CA GLY A 472 -30.73 -5.33 -16.61
C GLY A 472 -30.73 -5.95 -18.01
N ALA A 473 -29.78 -5.57 -18.88
CA ALA A 473 -29.56 -6.16 -20.19
C ALA A 473 -28.62 -7.39 -20.18
N GLY A 474 -28.21 -7.88 -18.99
CA GLY A 474 -27.46 -9.12 -18.82
C GLY A 474 -25.94 -8.99 -18.74
N ILE A 475 -25.40 -7.79 -18.55
CA ILE A 475 -23.94 -7.58 -18.34
C ILE A 475 -23.60 -7.80 -16.87
N ASP A 476 -22.56 -8.61 -16.59
CA ASP A 476 -22.08 -8.86 -15.24
C ASP A 476 -21.65 -7.53 -14.56
N PRO A 477 -22.16 -7.22 -13.35
CA PRO A 477 -21.78 -6.03 -12.59
C PRO A 477 -20.27 -5.85 -12.39
N ARG A 478 -19.52 -6.94 -12.33
CA ARG A 478 -18.05 -6.93 -12.15
C ARG A 478 -17.30 -6.42 -13.38
N ARG A 479 -17.95 -6.40 -14.53
CA ARG A 479 -17.40 -5.94 -15.81
C ARG A 479 -17.67 -4.45 -16.06
N ILE A 480 -18.41 -3.76 -15.18
CA ILE A 480 -18.80 -2.36 -15.35
C ILE A 480 -18.08 -1.49 -14.34
N VAL A 481 -17.23 -0.59 -14.83
CA VAL A 481 -16.46 0.36 -14.02
C VAL A 481 -16.97 1.76 -14.23
N LEU A 482 -17.36 2.44 -13.14
CA LEU A 482 -17.70 3.88 -13.18
C LEU A 482 -16.43 4.70 -13.07
N LYS A 483 -16.10 5.51 -14.09
CA LYS A 483 -14.93 6.39 -14.07
C LYS A 483 -15.41 7.84 -13.88
N PRO A 484 -14.84 8.59 -12.91
CA PRO A 484 -15.09 10.01 -12.81
C PRO A 484 -14.48 10.71 -14.04
N PRO A 485 -15.16 11.71 -14.62
CA PRO A 485 -14.58 12.51 -15.70
C PRO A 485 -13.46 13.41 -15.17
N VAL A 486 -12.49 13.72 -16.01
CA VAL A 486 -11.42 14.69 -15.71
C VAL A 486 -12.05 16.10 -15.57
N ASP A 487 -13.03 16.42 -16.40
CA ASP A 487 -13.89 17.60 -16.29
C ASP A 487 -15.36 17.15 -16.38
N VAL A 488 -16.19 17.58 -15.43
CA VAL A 488 -17.61 17.21 -15.37
C VAL A 488 -18.40 17.84 -16.51
N THR A 489 -17.95 18.97 -17.04
CA THR A 489 -18.58 19.64 -18.17
C THR A 489 -18.23 18.95 -19.49
N GLY A 490 -19.24 18.38 -20.14
CA GLY A 490 -19.07 17.75 -21.45
C GLY A 490 -18.71 18.76 -22.56
N ILE A 491 -17.98 18.27 -23.57
CA ILE A 491 -17.58 19.08 -24.73
C ILE A 491 -18.76 19.13 -25.74
N GLY A 492 -19.04 20.29 -26.30
CA GLY A 492 -20.06 20.51 -27.34
C GLY A 492 -21.18 21.46 -26.90
N SER A 493 -22.31 21.45 -27.64
CA SER A 493 -23.54 22.12 -27.24
C SER A 493 -24.15 21.47 -26.00
N ASP A 494 -24.94 22.21 -25.21
CA ASP A 494 -25.44 21.72 -23.90
C ASP A 494 -26.19 20.38 -23.99
N ASP A 495 -26.92 20.13 -25.08
CA ASP A 495 -27.58 18.85 -25.36
C ASP A 495 -26.61 17.71 -25.63
N LYS A 496 -25.44 17.96 -26.24
CA LYS A 496 -24.35 16.98 -26.45
C LYS A 496 -23.44 16.84 -25.22
N ALA A 497 -23.41 17.82 -24.34
CA ALA A 497 -22.66 17.78 -23.10
C ALA A 497 -23.34 16.88 -22.07
N ARG A 498 -24.64 16.74 -22.07
CA ARG A 498 -25.42 15.88 -21.16
C ARG A 498 -25.43 14.43 -21.64
N ARG A 499 -24.32 13.72 -21.38
CA ARG A 499 -24.14 12.34 -21.85
C ARG A 499 -23.41 11.43 -20.86
N VAL A 500 -23.53 10.15 -21.12
CA VAL A 500 -22.65 9.12 -20.51
C VAL A 500 -21.94 8.41 -21.66
N ASP A 501 -20.63 8.47 -21.65
CA ASP A 501 -19.79 7.75 -22.59
C ASP A 501 -19.57 6.32 -22.10
N ILE A 502 -19.82 5.35 -22.98
CA ILE A 502 -19.63 3.93 -22.75
C ILE A 502 -18.37 3.51 -23.51
N GLY A 503 -17.25 3.39 -22.82
CA GLY A 503 -15.98 2.92 -23.37
C GLY A 503 -15.86 1.39 -23.19
N ILE A 504 -15.70 0.66 -24.30
CA ILE A 504 -15.46 -0.79 -24.27
C ILE A 504 -13.94 -0.99 -24.31
N SER A 505 -13.42 -1.62 -23.24
CA SER A 505 -11.98 -1.98 -23.13
C SER A 505 -11.84 -3.49 -23.32
N PRO A 506 -10.92 -3.95 -24.21
CA PRO A 506 -10.69 -5.38 -24.44
C PRO A 506 -10.09 -6.10 -23.23
#